data_8d99500331ab0fb5eb8929121f28e559
#
_entry.id   8d99500331ab0fb5eb8929121f28e559
#
_cell.length_a   1.000
_cell.length_b   1.000
_cell.length_c   1.000
_cell.angle_alpha   90.00
_cell.angle_beta   90.00
_cell.angle_gamma   90.00
#
_symmetry.space_group_name_H-M   'P 1'
#
loop_
_entity.id
_entity.type
_entity.pdbx_description
1 polymer ?
#
loop_
_entity_poly.entity_id
_entity_poly.type
_entity_poly.pdbx_seq_one_letter_code
_entity_poly.pdbx_strand_id
1 'polypeptide(L)'
;MKKAELAQRLKHACTSVLAAEDELTDIDSRFGDADHGLTMNKIAGAISDAVDQSEGGIQSMLDDAAMAVMTLNGGSAVPLWNTWLDGMQENAPEGDEIDIAGLQAAFSRALEALTEISGAKMGDKTMMDALIPASLAIASYQ
;
A
#
# COMPACT_ATOMS: atom_id res chain seq x y z
N MET A 1 18.08 -4.21 0.07
CA MET A 1 17.20 -4.38 1.26
C MET A 1 16.70 -5.81 1.30
N LYS A 2 16.77 -6.46 2.46
CA LYS A 2 16.27 -7.84 2.62
C LYS A 2 14.75 -7.87 2.84
N LYS A 3 14.11 -9.00 2.52
CA LYS A 3 12.68 -9.23 2.77
C LYS A 3 12.26 -8.86 4.19
N ALA A 4 13.02 -9.30 5.21
CA ALA A 4 12.70 -9.00 6.61
C ALA A 4 12.70 -7.49 6.90
N GLU A 5 13.58 -6.73 6.29
CA GLU A 5 13.62 -5.27 6.43
C GLU A 5 12.43 -4.60 5.72
N LEU A 6 12.07 -5.03 4.51
CA LEU A 6 10.88 -4.54 3.81
C LEU A 6 9.61 -4.86 4.60
N ALA A 7 9.50 -6.08 5.11
CA ALA A 7 8.38 -6.49 5.97
C ALA A 7 8.25 -5.58 7.20
N GLN A 8 9.36 -5.28 7.87
CA GLN A 8 9.37 -4.39 9.03
C GLN A 8 8.92 -2.96 8.67
N ARG A 9 9.33 -2.44 7.51
CA ARG A 9 8.91 -1.11 7.03
C ARG A 9 7.42 -1.07 6.70
N LEU A 10 6.89 -2.10 6.05
CA LEU A 10 5.45 -2.23 5.78
C LEU A 10 4.64 -2.29 7.08
N LYS A 11 5.08 -3.08 8.05
CA LYS A 11 4.42 -3.17 9.36
C LYS A 11 4.48 -1.86 10.13
N HIS A 12 5.59 -1.12 10.04
CA HIS A 12 5.68 0.21 10.64
C HIS A 12 4.67 1.19 10.01
N ALA A 13 4.53 1.17 8.68
CA ALA A 13 3.50 1.96 8.00
C ALA A 13 2.09 1.56 8.46
N CYS A 14 1.79 0.26 8.54
CA CYS A 14 0.52 -0.26 9.05
C CYS A 14 0.24 0.21 10.48
N THR A 15 1.24 0.16 11.38
CA THR A 15 1.11 0.64 12.75
C THR A 15 0.76 2.13 12.81
N SER A 16 1.35 2.95 11.94
CA SER A 16 1.05 4.37 11.85
C SER A 16 -0.38 4.63 11.38
N VAL A 17 -0.87 3.83 10.42
CA VAL A 17 -2.26 3.90 9.94
C VAL A 17 -3.24 3.49 11.04
N LEU A 18 -2.95 2.40 11.76
CA LEU A 18 -3.78 1.93 12.89
C LEU A 18 -3.90 3.01 13.98
N ALA A 19 -2.82 3.73 14.27
CA ALA A 19 -2.82 4.82 15.25
C ALA A 19 -3.63 6.05 14.79
N ALA A 20 -3.90 6.19 13.49
CA ALA A 20 -4.62 7.32 12.91
C ALA A 20 -6.13 7.04 12.69
N GLU A 21 -6.67 5.90 13.16
CA GLU A 21 -8.06 5.50 12.91
C GLU A 21 -9.09 6.58 13.30
N ASP A 22 -8.97 7.11 14.51
CA ASP A 22 -9.90 8.12 15.02
C ASP A 22 -9.83 9.42 14.21
N GLU A 23 -8.62 9.85 13.83
CA GLU A 23 -8.39 11.04 13.00
C GLU A 23 -9.00 10.86 11.61
N LEU A 24 -8.76 9.72 10.97
CA LEU A 24 -9.32 9.40 9.65
C LEU A 24 -10.85 9.33 9.67
N THR A 25 -11.42 8.77 10.72
CA THR A 25 -12.87 8.72 10.94
C THR A 25 -13.45 10.12 11.14
N ASP A 26 -12.81 10.97 11.94
CA ASP A 26 -13.26 12.36 12.16
C ASP A 26 -13.22 13.19 10.87
N ILE A 27 -12.16 13.05 10.07
CA ILE A 27 -12.06 13.75 8.78
C ILE A 27 -13.17 13.29 7.83
N ASP A 28 -13.38 11.99 7.70
CA ASP A 28 -14.39 11.43 6.81
C ASP A 28 -15.81 11.79 7.26
N SER A 29 -16.08 11.89 8.56
CA SER A 29 -17.39 12.24 9.11
C SER A 29 -17.90 13.62 8.66
N ARG A 30 -17.01 14.47 8.19
CA ARG A 30 -17.37 15.83 7.72
C ARG A 30 -17.96 15.83 6.31
N PHE A 31 -17.66 14.79 5.49
CA PHE A 31 -18.00 14.75 4.07
C PHE A 31 -18.51 13.38 3.60
N GLY A 32 -18.37 12.34 4.41
CA GLY A 32 -18.68 10.95 4.09
C GLY A 32 -19.52 10.28 5.19
N ASP A 33 -19.42 8.95 5.24
CA ASP A 33 -20.18 8.08 6.15
C ASP A 33 -19.44 7.71 7.45
N ALA A 34 -18.29 8.32 7.69
CA ALA A 34 -17.45 8.12 8.89
C ALA A 34 -16.92 6.69 9.06
N ASP A 35 -16.70 5.96 7.99
CA ASP A 35 -16.18 4.59 8.03
C ASP A 35 -14.72 4.44 7.55
N HIS A 36 -14.11 5.51 7.05
CA HIS A 36 -12.77 5.46 6.45
C HIS A 36 -11.70 4.98 7.44
N GLY A 37 -11.74 5.47 8.69
CA GLY A 37 -10.82 5.02 9.73
C GLY A 37 -10.92 3.52 9.99
N LEU A 38 -12.13 2.99 10.11
CA LEU A 38 -12.38 1.55 10.28
C LEU A 38 -11.91 0.75 9.07
N THR A 39 -12.16 1.22 7.85
CA THR A 39 -11.71 0.57 6.61
C THR A 39 -10.20 0.53 6.55
N MET A 40 -9.51 1.63 6.85
CA MET A 40 -8.04 1.67 6.87
C MET A 40 -7.44 0.79 7.96
N ASN A 41 -8.11 0.69 9.12
CA ASN A 41 -7.71 -0.25 10.18
C ASN A 41 -7.74 -1.70 9.68
N LYS A 42 -8.82 -2.12 9.03
CA LYS A 42 -8.94 -3.46 8.43
C LYS A 42 -7.85 -3.72 7.39
N ILE A 43 -7.59 -2.75 6.50
CA ILE A 43 -6.55 -2.85 5.46
C ILE A 43 -5.17 -3.01 6.10
N ALA A 44 -4.80 -2.14 7.04
CA ALA A 44 -3.50 -2.19 7.70
C ALA A 44 -3.30 -3.49 8.50
N GLY A 45 -4.34 -3.96 9.18
CA GLY A 45 -4.33 -5.25 9.89
C GLY A 45 -4.10 -6.43 8.94
N ALA A 46 -4.84 -6.47 7.83
CA ALA A 46 -4.72 -7.52 6.82
C ALA A 46 -3.33 -7.56 6.18
N ILE A 47 -2.76 -6.40 5.83
CA ILE A 47 -1.39 -6.30 5.30
C ILE A 47 -0.37 -6.81 6.33
N SER A 48 -0.46 -6.36 7.58
CA SER A 48 0.47 -6.76 8.64
C SER A 48 0.45 -8.26 8.87
N ASP A 49 -0.72 -8.87 8.94
CA ASP A 49 -0.88 -10.32 9.15
C ASP A 49 -0.36 -11.11 7.96
N ALA A 50 -0.66 -10.70 6.73
CA ALA A 50 -0.18 -11.36 5.52
C ALA A 50 1.35 -11.30 5.40
N VAL A 51 1.95 -10.16 5.72
CA VAL A 51 3.41 -9.99 5.73
C VAL A 51 4.09 -10.90 6.75
N ASP A 52 3.48 -11.06 7.94
CA ASP A 52 4.01 -11.96 8.98
C ASP A 52 3.89 -13.44 8.61
N GLN A 53 2.85 -13.82 7.87
CA GLN A 53 2.57 -15.21 7.50
C GLN A 53 3.21 -15.63 6.17
N SER A 54 3.72 -14.70 5.38
CA SER A 54 4.27 -15.01 4.06
C SER A 54 5.56 -15.83 4.14
N GLU A 55 5.55 -17.01 3.54
CA GLU A 55 6.68 -17.95 3.49
C GLU A 55 7.58 -17.76 2.26
N GLY A 56 7.07 -17.12 1.18
CA GLY A 56 7.81 -16.88 -0.06
C GLY A 56 8.78 -15.70 -0.01
N GLY A 57 9.33 -15.32 -1.16
CA GLY A 57 10.18 -14.14 -1.32
C GLY A 57 9.40 -12.81 -1.30
N ILE A 58 10.04 -11.75 -1.78
CA ILE A 58 9.45 -10.39 -1.74
C ILE A 58 8.20 -10.29 -2.60
N GLN A 59 8.23 -10.81 -3.83
CA GLN A 59 7.06 -10.82 -4.70
C GLN A 59 5.88 -11.54 -4.04
N SER A 60 6.10 -12.75 -3.53
CA SER A 60 5.07 -13.53 -2.85
C SER A 60 4.50 -12.81 -1.62
N MET A 61 5.34 -12.14 -0.83
CA MET A 61 4.91 -11.37 0.34
C MET A 61 3.99 -10.21 -0.06
N LEU A 62 4.30 -9.50 -1.14
CA LEU A 62 3.48 -8.39 -1.64
C LEU A 62 2.17 -8.91 -2.26
N ASP A 63 2.20 -10.04 -2.96
CA ASP A 63 1.01 -10.71 -3.50
C ASP A 63 0.09 -11.19 -2.37
N ASP A 64 0.63 -11.85 -1.36
CA ASP A 64 -0.12 -12.26 -0.16
C ASP A 64 -0.82 -11.07 0.51
N ALA A 65 -0.13 -9.93 0.62
CA ALA A 65 -0.70 -8.70 1.16
C ALA A 65 -1.81 -8.13 0.25
N ALA A 66 -1.61 -8.12 -1.06
CA ALA A 66 -2.62 -7.68 -2.03
C ALA A 66 -3.87 -8.54 -1.97
N MET A 67 -3.70 -9.87 -1.93
CA MET A 67 -4.80 -10.83 -1.82
C MET A 67 -5.56 -10.69 -0.50
N ALA A 68 -4.87 -10.47 0.62
CA ALA A 68 -5.50 -10.25 1.92
C ALA A 68 -6.39 -9.01 1.91
N VAL A 69 -5.94 -7.91 1.30
CA VAL A 69 -6.74 -6.68 1.15
C VAL A 69 -7.95 -6.91 0.24
N MET A 70 -7.78 -7.63 -0.87
CA MET A 70 -8.87 -7.90 -1.84
C MET A 70 -10.05 -8.63 -1.22
N THR A 71 -9.84 -9.43 -0.18
CA THR A 71 -10.91 -10.18 0.51
C THR A 71 -11.73 -9.35 1.49
N LEU A 72 -11.34 -8.12 1.77
CA LEU A 72 -12.02 -7.26 2.74
C LEU A 72 -13.29 -6.65 2.15
N ASN A 73 -14.28 -6.50 3.04
CA ASN A 73 -15.45 -5.67 2.79
C ASN A 73 -15.15 -4.24 3.24
N GLY A 74 -15.31 -3.27 2.34
CA GLY A 74 -15.08 -1.87 2.62
C GLY A 74 -15.41 -1.00 1.42
N GLY A 75 -15.17 0.31 1.55
CA GLY A 75 -15.38 1.29 0.49
C GLY A 75 -14.30 1.26 -0.60
N SER A 76 -14.18 2.37 -1.31
CA SER A 76 -13.25 2.53 -2.44
C SER A 76 -11.76 2.37 -2.05
N ALA A 77 -11.41 2.52 -0.78
CA ALA A 77 -10.04 2.32 -0.32
C ALA A 77 -9.54 0.87 -0.53
N VAL A 78 -10.40 -0.13 -0.41
CA VAL A 78 -10.03 -1.53 -0.58
C VAL A 78 -9.50 -1.83 -1.98
N PRO A 79 -10.21 -1.57 -3.08
CA PRO A 79 -9.67 -1.81 -4.42
C PRO A 79 -8.45 -0.94 -4.75
N LEU A 80 -8.35 0.27 -4.22
CA LEU A 80 -7.20 1.13 -4.47
C LEU A 80 -5.92 0.58 -3.81
N TRP A 81 -5.98 0.19 -2.54
CA TRP A 81 -4.83 -0.40 -1.85
C TRP A 81 -4.48 -1.80 -2.36
N ASN A 82 -5.48 -2.61 -2.73
CA ASN A 82 -5.23 -3.87 -3.42
C ASN A 82 -4.46 -3.63 -4.73
N THR A 83 -4.91 -2.71 -5.57
CA THR A 83 -4.26 -2.38 -6.86
C THR A 83 -2.84 -1.86 -6.66
N TRP A 84 -2.59 -1.05 -5.63
CA TRP A 84 -1.25 -0.57 -5.31
C TRP A 84 -0.29 -1.73 -4.97
N LEU A 85 -0.71 -2.62 -4.08
CA LEU A 85 0.12 -3.77 -3.65
C LEU A 85 0.32 -4.78 -4.78
N ASP A 86 -0.73 -5.05 -5.56
CA ASP A 86 -0.66 -5.94 -6.72
C ASP A 86 0.28 -5.37 -7.79
N GLY A 87 0.21 -4.09 -8.09
CA GLY A 87 1.16 -3.43 -8.97
C GLY A 87 2.60 -3.49 -8.45
N MET A 88 2.82 -3.37 -7.15
CA MET A 88 4.15 -3.53 -6.57
C MET A 88 4.72 -4.94 -6.79
N GLN A 89 3.91 -5.98 -6.58
CA GLN A 89 4.37 -7.37 -6.71
C GLN A 89 4.70 -7.74 -8.16
N GLU A 90 4.01 -7.19 -9.16
CA GLU A 90 4.27 -7.51 -10.58
C GLU A 90 5.72 -7.28 -11.01
N ASN A 91 6.40 -6.28 -10.45
CA ASN A 91 7.79 -5.94 -10.74
C ASN A 91 8.75 -6.16 -9.55
N ALA A 92 8.29 -6.84 -8.51
CA ALA A 92 9.14 -7.20 -7.38
C ALA A 92 9.94 -8.49 -7.66
N PRO A 93 11.14 -8.64 -7.07
CA PRO A 93 11.93 -9.85 -7.22
C PRO A 93 11.28 -11.04 -6.51
N GLU A 94 11.38 -12.24 -7.11
CA GLU A 94 10.93 -13.50 -6.50
C GLU A 94 11.76 -13.89 -5.26
N GLY A 95 13.00 -13.41 -5.15
CA GLY A 95 13.92 -13.72 -4.06
C GLY A 95 13.70 -12.86 -2.81
N ASP A 96 14.62 -12.99 -1.86
CA ASP A 96 14.57 -12.35 -0.54
C ASP A 96 15.30 -10.99 -0.47
N GLU A 97 15.78 -10.47 -1.59
CA GLU A 97 16.48 -9.19 -1.64
C GLU A 97 15.94 -8.32 -2.77
N ILE A 98 15.77 -7.04 -2.50
CA ILE A 98 15.42 -6.01 -3.46
C ILE A 98 16.46 -4.89 -3.41
N ASP A 99 17.00 -4.54 -4.56
CA ASP A 99 17.87 -3.39 -4.71
C ASP A 99 17.06 -2.11 -5.02
N ILE A 100 17.76 -1.01 -5.22
CA ILE A 100 17.09 0.27 -5.52
C ILE A 100 16.36 0.22 -6.86
N ALA A 101 16.92 -0.44 -7.87
CA ALA A 101 16.30 -0.56 -9.19
C ALA A 101 15.01 -1.39 -9.12
N GLY A 102 15.01 -2.48 -8.37
CA GLY A 102 13.81 -3.29 -8.12
C GLY A 102 12.75 -2.51 -7.34
N LEU A 103 13.15 -1.72 -6.35
CA LEU A 103 12.22 -0.87 -5.61
C LEU A 103 11.60 0.22 -6.50
N GLN A 104 12.41 0.85 -7.35
CA GLN A 104 11.94 1.82 -8.34
C GLN A 104 10.94 1.20 -9.31
N ALA A 105 11.24 0.00 -9.82
CA ALA A 105 10.35 -0.72 -10.72
C ALA A 105 9.01 -1.09 -10.05
N ALA A 106 9.03 -1.57 -8.81
CA ALA A 106 7.84 -1.91 -8.05
C ALA A 106 6.94 -0.68 -7.80
N PHE A 107 7.51 0.45 -7.34
CA PHE A 107 6.76 1.68 -7.12
C PHE A 107 6.22 2.30 -8.42
N SER A 108 7.00 2.26 -9.50
CA SER A 108 6.56 2.75 -10.81
C SER A 108 5.35 1.95 -11.31
N ARG A 109 5.40 0.62 -11.25
CA ARG A 109 4.30 -0.24 -11.69
C ARG A 109 3.06 -0.07 -10.81
N ALA A 110 3.23 0.05 -9.49
CA ALA A 110 2.14 0.33 -8.57
C ALA A 110 1.42 1.65 -8.90
N LEU A 111 2.19 2.70 -9.18
CA LEU A 111 1.63 4.00 -9.56
C LEU A 111 0.89 3.95 -10.91
N GLU A 112 1.44 3.25 -11.90
CA GLU A 112 0.78 3.01 -13.19
C GLU A 112 -0.55 2.29 -12.99
N ALA A 113 -0.56 1.16 -12.28
CA ALA A 113 -1.75 0.37 -12.02
C ALA A 113 -2.84 1.21 -11.31
N LEU A 114 -2.44 2.00 -10.32
CA LEU A 114 -3.37 2.86 -9.60
C LEU A 114 -3.92 3.99 -10.48
N THR A 115 -3.11 4.57 -11.36
CA THR A 115 -3.51 5.62 -12.30
C THR A 115 -4.50 5.09 -13.35
N GLU A 116 -4.42 3.82 -13.74
CA GLU A 116 -5.36 3.18 -14.66
C GLU A 116 -6.80 3.14 -14.11
N ILE A 117 -6.96 3.03 -12.78
CA ILE A 117 -8.28 2.93 -12.14
C ILE A 117 -8.71 4.20 -11.41
N SER A 118 -7.79 5.12 -11.14
CA SER A 118 -8.06 6.38 -10.44
C SER A 118 -7.71 7.56 -11.32
N GLY A 119 -8.66 8.45 -11.54
CA GLY A 119 -8.44 9.74 -12.21
C GLY A 119 -7.85 10.83 -11.30
N ALA A 120 -7.60 10.54 -10.03
CA ALA A 120 -7.12 11.52 -9.06
C ALA A 120 -5.68 11.98 -9.37
N LYS A 121 -5.41 13.24 -9.14
CA LYS A 121 -4.14 13.93 -9.39
C LYS A 121 -3.62 14.58 -8.12
N MET A 122 -2.38 15.04 -8.18
CA MET A 122 -1.82 15.90 -7.13
C MET A 122 -2.73 17.10 -6.86
N GLY A 123 -3.07 17.34 -5.60
CA GLY A 123 -3.94 18.42 -5.16
C GLY A 123 -5.42 18.04 -4.98
N ASP A 124 -5.82 16.83 -5.40
CA ASP A 124 -7.22 16.36 -5.28
C ASP A 124 -7.60 15.89 -3.87
N LYS A 125 -6.64 15.95 -2.93
CA LYS A 125 -6.82 15.54 -1.52
C LYS A 125 -7.21 14.06 -1.39
N THR A 126 -6.45 13.21 -2.07
CA THR A 126 -6.58 11.76 -2.02
C THR A 126 -5.24 11.11 -1.65
N MET A 127 -5.21 9.78 -1.52
CA MET A 127 -3.97 9.03 -1.31
C MET A 127 -2.90 9.31 -2.39
N MET A 128 -3.30 9.77 -3.57
CA MET A 128 -2.38 10.15 -4.65
C MET A 128 -1.47 11.31 -4.27
N ASP A 129 -1.89 12.20 -3.37
CA ASP A 129 -1.05 13.29 -2.85
C ASP A 129 0.14 12.81 -2.02
N ALA A 130 0.10 11.57 -1.52
CA ALA A 130 1.23 10.91 -0.86
C ALA A 130 1.97 9.96 -1.81
N LEU A 131 1.27 9.14 -2.58
CA LEU A 131 1.85 8.08 -3.40
C LEU A 131 2.61 8.59 -4.63
N ILE A 132 2.11 9.65 -5.28
CA ILE A 132 2.80 10.26 -6.44
C ILE A 132 4.16 10.82 -6.01
N PRO A 133 4.27 11.74 -5.04
CA PRO A 133 5.57 12.27 -4.66
C PRO A 133 6.50 11.22 -4.04
N ALA A 134 5.99 10.22 -3.33
CA ALA A 134 6.80 9.11 -2.84
C ALA A 134 7.43 8.30 -3.99
N SER A 135 6.64 7.97 -5.01
CA SER A 135 7.12 7.25 -6.20
C SER A 135 8.16 8.06 -6.97
N LEU A 136 7.93 9.37 -7.14
CA LEU A 136 8.89 10.27 -7.80
C LEU A 136 10.20 10.39 -7.02
N ALA A 137 10.13 10.46 -5.68
CA ALA A 137 11.32 10.52 -4.83
C ALA A 137 12.15 9.24 -4.94
N ILE A 138 11.51 8.07 -4.95
CA ILE A 138 12.18 6.78 -5.14
C ILE A 138 12.79 6.70 -6.55
N ALA A 139 12.06 7.11 -7.58
CA ALA A 139 12.54 7.09 -8.97
C ALA A 139 13.77 7.98 -9.20
N SER A 140 13.90 9.08 -8.45
CA SER A 140 15.01 10.02 -8.55
C SER A 140 16.22 9.65 -7.67
N TYR A 141 16.12 8.64 -6.82
CA TYR A 141 17.21 8.20 -5.94
C TYR A 141 18.32 7.53 -6.78
N GLN A 142 19.58 7.94 -6.52
CA GLN A 142 20.80 7.43 -7.21
C GLN A 142 21.64 6.60 -6.25
#